data_56315a4298ab759c21ca9320bdb33ee9
#
_entry.id   56315a4298ab759c21ca9320bdb33ee9
#
_cell.length_a   1.000
_cell.length_b   1.000
_cell.length_c   1.000
_cell.angle_alpha   90.00
_cell.angle_beta   90.00
_cell.angle_gamma   90.00
#
_symmetry.space_group_name_H-M   'P 1'
#
loop_
_entity.id
_entity.type
_entity.pdbx_description
1 polymer ?
#
loop_
_entity_poly.entity_id
_entity_poly.type
_entity_poly.pdbx_seq_one_letter_code
_entity_poly.pdbx_strand_id
1 'polypeptide(L)'
;MIGFYLISTTRLRWLRIFSLIAIFANLFGLNFTQNRTAFPAIIFAAIIYLFTTIKNWRALWLSIGVFGVGLAFLFSSDLGVRMGTLDSSMEERVSIWNAGMALFKQNPFWGEGPLTYMHSYPRIFAPYHEHAHSIYIDTILSYGVVGTVLLGIASSDPIRKLIDMSQVPSKRPILGLYLSFLTVVAVHGIFDLALFWIQSAFIFLLVMCSLPLKHSMVSELVD
;
A
#
# COMPACT_ATOMS: atom_id res chain seq x y z
N MET A 1 7.50 -1.24 7.14
CA MET A 1 6.51 -1.01 8.21
C MET A 1 6.65 -1.98 9.38
N ILE A 2 6.76 -3.29 9.16
CA ILE A 2 6.97 -4.30 10.23
C ILE A 2 8.20 -3.94 11.10
N GLY A 3 9.30 -3.51 10.51
CA GLY A 3 10.50 -3.09 11.25
C GLY A 3 10.23 -1.91 12.21
N PHE A 4 9.47 -0.90 11.80
CA PHE A 4 9.07 0.21 12.68
C PHE A 4 8.23 -0.28 13.86
N TYR A 5 7.28 -1.17 13.59
CA TYR A 5 6.47 -1.80 14.63
C TYR A 5 7.33 -2.58 15.63
N LEU A 6 8.24 -3.43 15.17
CA LEU A 6 9.14 -4.20 16.03
C LEU A 6 10.04 -3.31 16.87
N ILE A 7 10.62 -2.24 16.29
CA ILE A 7 11.45 -1.28 17.03
C ILE A 7 10.66 -0.62 18.16
N SER A 8 9.40 -0.27 17.91
CA SER A 8 8.58 0.45 18.90
C SER A 8 7.99 -0.45 19.99
N THR A 9 7.85 -1.76 19.75
CA THR A 9 7.12 -2.67 20.66
C THR A 9 8.01 -3.71 21.35
N THR A 10 9.09 -4.16 20.71
CA THR A 10 9.94 -5.20 21.32
C THR A 10 10.91 -4.66 22.36
N ARG A 11 11.17 -5.45 23.40
CA ARG A 11 12.24 -5.19 24.38
C ARG A 11 13.56 -5.87 24.03
N LEU A 12 13.56 -6.78 23.06
CA LEU A 12 14.73 -7.55 22.63
C LEU A 12 15.68 -6.67 21.79
N ARG A 13 16.85 -6.37 22.31
CA ARG A 13 17.84 -5.48 21.63
C ARG A 13 18.25 -6.01 20.25
N TRP A 14 18.51 -7.31 20.16
CA TRP A 14 18.92 -7.92 18.88
C TRP A 14 17.84 -7.78 17.81
N LEU A 15 16.54 -7.88 18.18
CA LEU A 15 15.44 -7.73 17.24
C LEU A 15 15.27 -6.28 16.76
N ARG A 16 15.56 -5.30 17.63
CA ARG A 16 15.62 -3.88 17.22
C ARG A 16 16.73 -3.62 16.22
N ILE A 17 17.95 -4.15 16.52
CA ILE A 17 19.11 -4.00 15.64
C ILE A 17 18.84 -4.66 14.29
N PHE A 18 18.32 -5.90 14.29
CA PHE A 18 17.93 -6.59 13.06
C PHE A 18 16.90 -5.78 12.25
N SER A 19 15.88 -5.23 12.91
CA SER A 19 14.86 -4.40 12.26
C SER A 19 15.44 -3.13 11.64
N LEU A 20 16.38 -2.47 12.32
CA LEU A 20 17.10 -1.29 11.76
C LEU A 20 17.90 -1.68 10.52
N ILE A 21 18.66 -2.77 10.58
CA ILE A 21 19.44 -3.27 9.44
C ILE A 21 18.49 -3.62 8.29
N ALA A 22 17.38 -4.30 8.56
CA ALA A 22 16.40 -4.66 7.55
C ALA A 22 15.74 -3.43 6.90
N ILE A 23 15.39 -2.40 7.67
CA ILE A 23 14.84 -1.14 7.14
C ILE A 23 15.88 -0.49 6.21
N PHE A 24 17.14 -0.37 6.67
CA PHE A 24 18.20 0.25 5.89
C PHE A 24 18.47 -0.53 4.60
N ALA A 25 18.59 -1.85 4.68
CA ALA A 25 18.80 -2.72 3.52
C ALA A 25 17.65 -2.61 2.49
N ASN A 26 16.40 -2.55 2.95
CA ASN A 26 15.25 -2.36 2.06
C ASN A 26 15.23 -0.97 1.40
N LEU A 27 15.51 0.10 2.17
CA LEU A 27 15.61 1.46 1.61
C LEU A 27 16.75 1.57 0.60
N PHE A 28 17.90 0.96 0.90
CA PHE A 28 19.02 0.88 -0.03
C PHE A 28 18.66 0.09 -1.30
N GLY A 29 18.04 -1.09 -1.15
CA GLY A 29 17.58 -1.92 -2.26
C GLY A 29 16.58 -1.21 -3.18
N LEU A 30 15.72 -0.35 -2.64
CA LEU A 30 14.77 0.43 -3.44
C LEU A 30 15.45 1.35 -4.48
N ASN A 31 16.68 1.80 -4.24
CA ASN A 31 17.42 2.59 -5.22
C ASN A 31 17.67 1.81 -6.52
N PHE A 32 17.85 0.49 -6.42
CA PHE A 32 18.15 -0.37 -7.58
C PHE A 32 16.89 -0.79 -8.34
N THR A 33 15.71 -0.74 -7.70
CA THR A 33 14.47 -1.21 -8.34
C THR A 33 13.90 -0.23 -9.35
N GLN A 34 14.41 1.00 -9.42
CA GLN A 34 13.87 2.10 -10.24
C GLN A 34 12.36 2.38 -10.03
N ASN A 35 11.76 1.78 -9.00
CA ASN A 35 10.34 1.96 -8.67
C ASN A 35 10.13 3.28 -7.92
N ARG A 36 9.79 4.33 -8.70
CA ARG A 36 9.66 5.70 -8.19
C ARG A 36 8.43 5.90 -7.32
N THR A 37 7.38 5.15 -7.58
CA THR A 37 6.10 5.27 -6.86
C THR A 37 6.13 4.64 -5.47
N ALA A 38 7.11 3.76 -5.19
CA ALA A 38 7.31 3.17 -3.88
C ALA A 38 7.76 4.19 -2.83
N PHE A 39 8.54 5.22 -3.22
CA PHE A 39 9.07 6.21 -2.27
C PHE A 39 7.98 7.04 -1.59
N PRO A 40 7.10 7.74 -2.32
CA PRO A 40 6.01 8.47 -1.68
C PRO A 40 5.13 7.55 -0.84
N ALA A 41 4.85 6.32 -1.28
CA ALA A 41 4.05 5.38 -0.51
C ALA A 41 4.70 5.03 0.84
N ILE A 42 6.02 4.79 0.87
CA ILE A 42 6.76 4.52 2.11
C ILE A 42 6.81 5.75 3.01
N ILE A 43 7.03 6.94 2.45
CA ILE A 43 7.03 8.20 3.22
C ILE A 43 5.68 8.40 3.91
N PHE A 44 4.59 8.34 3.16
CA PHE A 44 3.25 8.51 3.72
C PHE A 44 2.93 7.43 4.78
N ALA A 45 3.28 6.18 4.50
CA ALA A 45 3.07 5.09 5.45
C ALA A 45 3.88 5.27 6.74
N ALA A 46 5.13 5.75 6.66
CA ALA A 46 5.95 6.05 7.82
C ALA A 46 5.39 7.22 8.62
N ILE A 47 4.92 8.28 7.96
CA ILE A 47 4.27 9.42 8.60
C ILE A 47 3.01 8.96 9.35
N ILE A 48 2.16 8.15 8.72
CA ILE A 48 0.95 7.59 9.35
C ILE A 48 1.32 6.74 10.57
N TYR A 49 2.36 5.90 10.47
CA TYR A 49 2.84 5.10 11.59
C TYR A 49 3.30 5.98 12.76
N LEU A 50 4.14 6.96 12.49
CA LEU A 50 4.67 7.88 13.51
C LEU A 50 3.54 8.71 14.15
N PHE A 51 2.63 9.24 13.34
CA PHE A 51 1.48 10.01 13.83
C PHE A 51 0.57 9.18 14.75
N THR A 52 0.39 7.91 14.41
CA THR A 52 -0.46 7.01 15.21
C THR A 52 0.20 6.61 16.53
N THR A 53 1.54 6.44 16.54
CA THR A 53 2.28 5.87 17.67
C THR A 53 2.85 6.93 18.61
N ILE A 54 3.31 8.07 18.09
CA ILE A 54 3.99 9.10 18.88
C ILE A 54 2.98 10.13 19.36
N LYS A 55 2.81 10.21 20.69
CA LYS A 55 1.92 11.19 21.34
C LYS A 55 2.53 12.58 21.45
N ASN A 56 3.85 12.68 21.53
CA ASN A 56 4.56 13.95 21.70
C ASN A 56 4.75 14.62 20.34
N TRP A 57 4.07 15.72 20.13
CA TRP A 57 4.14 16.53 18.92
C TRP A 57 5.57 16.92 18.50
N ARG A 58 6.41 17.30 19.45
CA ARG A 58 7.81 17.66 19.16
C ARG A 58 8.62 16.46 18.68
N ALA A 59 8.45 15.30 19.34
CA ALA A 59 9.10 14.07 18.94
C ALA A 59 8.58 13.59 17.59
N LEU A 60 7.30 13.77 17.29
CA LEU A 60 6.72 13.46 15.99
C LEU A 60 7.38 14.27 14.86
N TRP A 61 7.44 15.59 14.99
CA TRP A 61 8.05 16.45 13.97
C TRP A 61 9.55 16.18 13.80
N LEU A 62 10.25 15.94 14.90
CA LEU A 62 11.66 15.55 14.85
C LEU A 62 11.83 14.24 14.07
N SER A 63 11.01 13.22 14.34
CA SER A 63 11.08 11.93 13.65
C SER A 63 10.77 12.07 12.16
N ILE A 64 9.76 12.86 11.79
CA ILE A 64 9.42 13.17 10.40
C ILE A 64 10.59 13.91 9.71
N GLY A 65 11.17 14.89 10.39
CA GLY A 65 12.32 15.66 9.87
C GLY A 65 13.53 14.77 9.64
N VAL A 66 13.92 13.97 10.62
CA VAL A 66 15.05 13.02 10.51
C VAL A 66 14.82 12.01 9.39
N PHE A 67 13.61 11.49 9.29
CA PHE A 67 13.26 10.55 8.22
C PHE A 67 13.30 11.21 6.83
N GLY A 68 12.78 12.44 6.71
CA GLY A 68 12.80 13.21 5.48
C GLY A 68 14.22 13.57 5.02
N VAL A 69 15.07 14.01 5.94
CA VAL A 69 16.49 14.31 5.66
C VAL A 69 17.24 13.04 5.25
N GLY A 70 16.99 11.91 5.95
CA GLY A 70 17.60 10.61 5.59
C GLY A 70 17.21 10.17 4.17
N LEU A 71 15.95 10.33 3.80
CA LEU A 71 15.48 10.05 2.44
C LEU A 71 16.11 11.00 1.43
N ALA A 72 16.12 12.31 1.70
CA ALA A 72 16.71 13.30 0.80
C ALA A 72 18.20 12.99 0.55
N PHE A 73 18.93 12.60 1.59
CA PHE A 73 20.35 12.19 1.46
C PHE A 73 20.51 10.93 0.60
N LEU A 74 19.66 9.91 0.80
CA LEU A 74 19.72 8.67 0.01
C LEU A 74 19.43 8.90 -1.49
N PHE A 75 18.68 9.95 -1.83
CA PHE A 75 18.19 10.19 -3.19
C PHE A 75 18.75 11.44 -3.86
N SER A 76 19.62 12.21 -3.18
CA SER A 76 20.12 13.50 -3.70
C SER A 76 20.93 13.38 -4.98
N SER A 77 21.62 12.26 -5.20
CA SER A 77 22.49 12.06 -6.38
C SER A 77 21.73 11.74 -7.67
N ASP A 78 20.53 11.19 -7.57
CA ASP A 78 19.81 10.65 -8.73
C ASP A 78 18.50 11.41 -9.06
N LEU A 79 18.11 12.39 -8.24
CA LEU A 79 16.79 13.02 -8.34
C LEU A 79 16.62 13.76 -9.68
N GLY A 80 17.67 14.43 -10.16
CA GLY A 80 17.64 15.17 -11.43
C GLY A 80 17.45 14.27 -12.65
N VAL A 81 18.13 13.12 -12.68
CA VAL A 81 18.00 12.14 -13.78
C VAL A 81 16.63 11.48 -13.75
N ARG A 82 16.08 11.26 -12.54
CA ARG A 82 14.77 10.62 -12.35
C ARG A 82 13.59 11.52 -12.72
N MET A 83 13.74 12.84 -12.57
CA MET A 83 12.69 13.81 -12.93
C MET A 83 12.45 13.85 -14.44
N GLY A 84 13.52 13.87 -15.27
CA GLY A 84 13.39 13.93 -16.73
C GLY A 84 12.73 12.72 -17.40
N THR A 85 12.66 11.55 -16.72
CA THR A 85 11.97 10.34 -17.23
C THR A 85 10.59 10.14 -16.64
N LEU A 86 10.09 11.07 -15.79
CA LEU A 86 8.74 11.00 -15.24
C LEU A 86 7.67 11.25 -16.30
N ASP A 87 7.90 12.19 -17.21
CA ASP A 87 6.91 12.61 -18.20
C ASP A 87 6.55 11.46 -19.14
N SER A 88 7.53 10.77 -19.74
CA SER A 88 7.26 9.65 -20.65
C SER A 88 6.55 8.48 -19.95
N SER A 89 6.94 8.18 -18.72
CA SER A 89 6.33 7.12 -17.91
C SER A 89 4.89 7.48 -17.49
N MET A 90 4.58 8.75 -17.29
CA MET A 90 3.22 9.21 -16.98
C MET A 90 2.33 9.23 -18.23
N GLU A 91 2.85 9.67 -19.37
CA GLU A 91 2.13 9.63 -20.65
C GLU A 91 1.70 8.20 -21.00
N GLU A 92 2.61 7.22 -20.83
CA GLU A 92 2.30 5.80 -21.03
C GLU A 92 1.17 5.34 -20.12
N ARG A 93 1.23 5.64 -18.80
CA ARG A 93 0.15 5.29 -17.86
C ARG A 93 -1.18 5.94 -18.21
N VAL A 94 -1.18 7.22 -18.55
CA VAL A 94 -2.41 7.92 -18.98
C VAL A 94 -3.00 7.24 -20.22
N SER A 95 -2.18 6.82 -21.17
CA SER A 95 -2.62 6.06 -22.35
C SER A 95 -3.27 4.73 -21.95
N ILE A 96 -2.62 3.98 -21.06
CA ILE A 96 -3.15 2.70 -20.52
C ILE A 96 -4.48 2.94 -19.79
N TRP A 97 -4.59 3.98 -18.97
CA TRP A 97 -5.80 4.30 -18.22
C TRP A 97 -6.96 4.71 -19.14
N ASN A 98 -6.67 5.51 -20.18
CA ASN A 98 -7.69 5.88 -21.16
C ASN A 98 -8.23 4.67 -21.92
N ALA A 99 -7.35 3.75 -22.28
CA ALA A 99 -7.73 2.48 -22.88
C ALA A 99 -8.56 1.62 -21.93
N GLY A 100 -8.18 1.51 -20.66
CA GLY A 100 -8.95 0.82 -19.63
C GLY A 100 -10.34 1.43 -19.44
N MET A 101 -10.44 2.75 -19.40
CA MET A 101 -11.74 3.43 -19.29
C MET A 101 -12.62 3.24 -20.53
N ALA A 102 -12.04 3.08 -21.71
CA ALA A 102 -12.79 2.71 -22.92
C ALA A 102 -13.36 1.28 -22.83
N LEU A 103 -12.58 0.34 -22.29
CA LEU A 103 -13.09 -1.02 -21.98
C LEU A 103 -14.18 -1.00 -20.92
N PHE A 104 -13.97 -0.27 -19.81
CA PHE A 104 -14.97 -0.13 -18.76
C PHE A 104 -16.34 0.32 -19.27
N LYS A 105 -16.39 1.24 -20.21
CA LYS A 105 -17.64 1.71 -20.83
C LYS A 105 -18.43 0.64 -21.56
N GLN A 106 -17.78 -0.47 -21.96
CA GLN A 106 -18.44 -1.58 -22.64
C GLN A 106 -19.22 -2.46 -21.67
N ASN A 107 -18.67 -2.63 -20.43
CA ASN A 107 -19.32 -3.46 -19.39
C ASN A 107 -19.21 -2.83 -17.99
N PRO A 108 -19.85 -1.65 -17.75
CA PRO A 108 -19.58 -0.86 -16.55
C PRO A 108 -20.12 -1.51 -15.26
N PHE A 109 -21.18 -2.31 -15.33
CA PHE A 109 -21.80 -2.90 -14.14
C PHE A 109 -21.04 -4.11 -13.61
N TRP A 110 -20.65 -5.04 -14.48
CA TRP A 110 -20.06 -6.31 -14.10
C TRP A 110 -18.54 -6.39 -14.32
N GLY A 111 -18.01 -5.49 -15.16
CA GLY A 111 -16.62 -5.52 -15.59
C GLY A 111 -16.35 -6.63 -16.61
N GLU A 112 -15.08 -6.76 -16.99
CA GLU A 112 -14.62 -7.71 -18.00
C GLU A 112 -13.99 -8.98 -17.40
N GLY A 113 -13.96 -9.09 -16.06
CA GLY A 113 -13.34 -10.17 -15.33
C GLY A 113 -11.88 -9.90 -14.93
N PRO A 114 -11.32 -10.75 -14.05
CA PRO A 114 -9.93 -10.64 -13.63
C PRO A 114 -8.97 -10.73 -14.83
N LEU A 115 -7.83 -10.03 -14.74
CA LEU A 115 -6.80 -10.01 -15.80
C LEU A 115 -7.30 -9.44 -17.14
N THR A 116 -8.23 -8.51 -17.09
CA THR A 116 -8.85 -7.89 -18.27
C THR A 116 -7.81 -7.36 -19.27
N TYR A 117 -6.74 -6.71 -18.78
CA TYR A 117 -5.67 -6.19 -19.65
C TYR A 117 -4.95 -7.31 -20.43
N MET A 118 -4.75 -8.48 -19.83
CA MET A 118 -4.13 -9.62 -20.51
C MET A 118 -5.02 -10.20 -21.61
N HIS A 119 -6.33 -10.17 -21.43
CA HIS A 119 -7.28 -10.82 -22.34
C HIS A 119 -7.93 -9.87 -23.35
N SER A 120 -8.35 -8.70 -22.89
CA SER A 120 -9.15 -7.76 -23.68
C SER A 120 -8.34 -6.62 -24.28
N TYR A 121 -7.30 -6.14 -23.58
CA TYR A 121 -6.48 -5.03 -24.04
C TYR A 121 -5.75 -5.32 -25.38
N PRO A 122 -5.12 -6.50 -25.59
CA PRO A 122 -4.44 -6.81 -26.84
C PRO A 122 -5.36 -6.87 -28.06
N ARG A 123 -6.66 -7.04 -27.87
CA ARG A 123 -7.65 -7.07 -28.96
C ARG A 123 -8.03 -5.70 -29.48
N ILE A 124 -7.83 -4.68 -28.65
CA ILE A 124 -8.34 -3.32 -28.91
C ILE A 124 -7.19 -2.32 -29.02
N PHE A 125 -6.10 -2.54 -28.30
CA PHE A 125 -4.99 -1.61 -28.18
C PHE A 125 -3.63 -2.33 -28.27
N ALA A 126 -2.70 -1.71 -28.96
CA ALA A 126 -1.30 -2.10 -29.00
C ALA A 126 -0.45 -0.94 -28.48
N PRO A 127 0.62 -1.19 -27.71
CA PRO A 127 1.25 -2.45 -27.34
C PRO A 127 0.58 -3.18 -26.17
N TYR A 128 0.97 -4.44 -25.96
CA TYR A 128 0.47 -5.29 -24.87
C TYR A 128 0.89 -4.78 -23.49
N HIS A 129 -0.07 -4.72 -22.54
CA HIS A 129 0.17 -4.48 -21.13
C HIS A 129 -0.51 -5.56 -20.28
N GLU A 130 0.15 -5.98 -19.21
CA GLU A 130 -0.36 -7.04 -18.34
C GLU A 130 -1.45 -6.56 -17.39
N HIS A 131 -1.41 -5.28 -17.02
CA HIS A 131 -2.31 -4.66 -16.02
C HIS A 131 -2.42 -3.14 -16.19
N ALA A 132 -3.39 -2.54 -15.47
CA ALA A 132 -3.71 -1.11 -15.54
C ALA A 132 -2.63 -0.16 -14.99
N HIS A 133 -1.58 -0.63 -14.32
CA HIS A 133 -0.70 0.22 -13.50
C HIS A 133 -1.47 1.15 -12.53
N SER A 134 -2.64 0.70 -12.08
CA SER A 134 -3.43 1.34 -11.04
C SER A 134 -4.41 0.32 -10.46
N ILE A 135 -4.33 0.10 -9.15
CA ILE A 135 -5.23 -0.85 -8.47
C ILE A 135 -6.69 -0.42 -8.58
N TYR A 136 -6.95 0.89 -8.63
CA TYR A 136 -8.30 1.44 -8.71
C TYR A 136 -8.93 1.18 -10.07
N ILE A 137 -8.17 1.46 -11.15
CA ILE A 137 -8.64 1.24 -12.52
C ILE A 137 -8.76 -0.25 -12.79
N ASP A 138 -7.80 -1.05 -12.37
CA ASP A 138 -7.83 -2.49 -12.57
C ASP A 138 -9.02 -3.13 -11.83
N THR A 139 -9.31 -2.70 -10.62
CA THR A 139 -10.44 -3.18 -9.83
C THR A 139 -11.78 -2.86 -10.50
N ILE A 140 -11.99 -1.59 -10.90
CA ILE A 140 -13.28 -1.22 -11.51
C ILE A 140 -13.46 -1.85 -12.89
N LEU A 141 -12.39 -2.03 -13.63
CA LEU A 141 -12.40 -2.67 -14.93
C LEU A 141 -12.69 -4.18 -14.83
N SER A 142 -12.08 -4.84 -13.87
CA SER A 142 -12.23 -6.29 -13.66
C SER A 142 -13.59 -6.66 -13.08
N TYR A 143 -14.10 -5.88 -12.11
CA TYR A 143 -15.28 -6.24 -11.33
C TYR A 143 -16.48 -5.32 -11.53
N GLY A 144 -16.34 -4.28 -12.34
CA GLY A 144 -17.38 -3.28 -12.57
C GLY A 144 -17.75 -2.50 -11.31
N VAL A 145 -18.80 -1.70 -11.42
CA VAL A 145 -19.33 -0.94 -10.27
C VAL A 145 -19.87 -1.89 -9.19
N VAL A 146 -20.59 -2.93 -9.59
CA VAL A 146 -21.21 -3.87 -8.64
C VAL A 146 -20.15 -4.58 -7.80
N GLY A 147 -19.14 -5.18 -8.44
CA GLY A 147 -18.08 -5.88 -7.71
C GLY A 147 -17.22 -4.94 -6.86
N THR A 148 -16.95 -3.72 -7.34
CA THR A 148 -16.22 -2.70 -6.57
C THR A 148 -16.99 -2.29 -5.31
N VAL A 149 -18.31 -2.10 -5.41
CA VAL A 149 -19.18 -1.81 -4.25
C VAL A 149 -19.20 -2.99 -3.26
N LEU A 150 -19.30 -4.22 -3.75
CA LEU A 150 -19.23 -5.40 -2.90
C LEU A 150 -17.91 -5.54 -2.16
N LEU A 151 -16.77 -5.25 -2.82
CA LEU A 151 -15.45 -5.17 -2.17
C LEU A 151 -15.42 -4.09 -1.08
N GLY A 152 -16.02 -2.92 -1.34
CA GLY A 152 -16.19 -1.86 -0.35
C GLY A 152 -17.00 -2.31 0.87
N ILE A 153 -18.12 -2.99 0.64
CA ILE A 153 -18.97 -3.57 1.72
C ILE A 153 -18.18 -4.61 2.51
N ALA A 154 -17.50 -5.53 1.83
CA ALA A 154 -16.68 -6.56 2.48
C ALA A 154 -15.55 -5.96 3.33
N SER A 155 -15.03 -4.79 2.96
CA SER A 155 -14.01 -4.05 3.71
C SER A 155 -14.56 -3.33 4.94
N SER A 156 -15.89 -3.26 5.13
CA SER A 156 -16.50 -2.49 6.22
C SER A 156 -16.16 -3.04 7.61
N ASP A 157 -16.11 -4.36 7.78
CA ASP A 157 -15.80 -4.98 9.07
C ASP A 157 -14.32 -4.76 9.48
N PRO A 158 -13.30 -4.99 8.63
CA PRO A 158 -11.94 -4.55 8.91
C PRO A 158 -11.83 -3.07 9.28
N ILE A 159 -12.52 -2.18 8.56
CA ILE A 159 -12.49 -0.73 8.84
C ILE A 159 -13.05 -0.43 10.22
N ARG A 160 -14.20 -1.01 10.59
CA ARG A 160 -14.79 -0.86 11.94
C ARG A 160 -13.82 -1.30 13.03
N LYS A 161 -13.15 -2.44 12.85
CA LYS A 161 -12.13 -2.94 13.79
C LYS A 161 -10.97 -1.95 13.97
N LEU A 162 -10.52 -1.32 12.91
CA LEU A 162 -9.47 -0.28 12.99
C LEU A 162 -9.97 0.96 13.74
N ILE A 163 -11.23 1.36 13.53
CA ILE A 163 -11.85 2.46 14.28
C ILE A 163 -11.94 2.10 15.77
N ASP A 164 -12.41 0.91 16.12
CA ASP A 164 -12.49 0.45 17.51
C ASP A 164 -11.09 0.41 18.17
N MET A 165 -10.07 -0.05 17.43
CA MET A 165 -8.68 -0.04 17.92
C MET A 165 -8.15 1.37 18.17
N SER A 166 -8.61 2.38 17.43
CA SER A 166 -8.16 3.76 17.58
C SER A 166 -8.53 4.35 18.95
N GLN A 167 -9.59 3.84 19.58
CA GLN A 167 -10.07 4.25 20.89
C GLN A 167 -9.21 3.68 22.04
N VAL A 168 -8.35 2.68 21.77
CA VAL A 168 -7.57 1.98 22.77
C VAL A 168 -6.09 2.38 22.67
N PRO A 169 -5.57 3.20 23.61
CA PRO A 169 -4.20 3.72 23.53
C PRO A 169 -3.11 2.65 23.43
N SER A 170 -3.28 1.50 24.10
CA SER A 170 -2.31 0.40 24.06
C SER A 170 -2.22 -0.30 22.69
N LYS A 171 -3.25 -0.16 21.85
CA LYS A 171 -3.29 -0.73 20.50
C LYS A 171 -2.70 0.17 19.42
N ARG A 172 -2.27 1.39 19.75
CA ARG A 172 -1.74 2.36 18.78
C ARG A 172 -0.60 1.83 17.90
N PRO A 173 0.41 1.10 18.42
CA PRO A 173 1.49 0.61 17.56
C PRO A 173 1.00 -0.38 16.50
N ILE A 174 0.11 -1.30 16.86
CA ILE A 174 -0.45 -2.26 15.91
C ILE A 174 -1.45 -1.59 14.96
N LEU A 175 -2.25 -0.63 15.43
CA LEU A 175 -3.09 0.20 14.57
C LEU A 175 -2.24 0.96 13.54
N GLY A 176 -1.13 1.56 13.99
CA GLY A 176 -0.17 2.23 13.09
C GLY A 176 0.37 1.29 12.01
N LEU A 177 0.65 0.03 12.37
CA LEU A 177 1.08 -0.99 11.41
C LEU A 177 0.01 -1.24 10.34
N TYR A 178 -1.25 -1.49 10.72
CA TYR A 178 -2.34 -1.73 9.78
C TYR A 178 -2.60 -0.53 8.87
N LEU A 179 -2.69 0.68 9.46
CA LEU A 179 -2.89 1.91 8.70
C LEU A 179 -1.75 2.17 7.72
N SER A 180 -0.51 1.87 8.11
CA SER A 180 0.65 2.00 7.22
C SER A 180 0.59 1.04 6.04
N PHE A 181 0.17 -0.21 6.25
CA PHE A 181 -0.01 -1.16 5.14
C PHE A 181 -1.10 -0.71 4.18
N LEU A 182 -2.25 -0.25 4.70
CA LEU A 182 -3.32 0.32 3.88
C LEU A 182 -2.83 1.56 3.11
N THR A 183 -2.03 2.41 3.74
CA THR A 183 -1.45 3.60 3.10
C THR A 183 -0.51 3.23 1.97
N VAL A 184 0.35 2.21 2.16
CA VAL A 184 1.22 1.73 1.06
C VAL A 184 0.36 1.28 -0.11
N VAL A 185 -0.66 0.45 0.12
CA VAL A 185 -1.53 -0.03 -0.95
C VAL A 185 -2.30 1.11 -1.62
N ALA A 186 -2.82 2.05 -0.83
CA ALA A 186 -3.59 3.18 -1.35
C ALA A 186 -2.73 4.13 -2.20
N VAL A 187 -1.55 4.52 -1.71
CA VAL A 187 -0.70 5.51 -2.39
C VAL A 187 0.05 4.87 -3.56
N HIS A 188 0.68 3.71 -3.35
CA HIS A 188 1.38 3.00 -4.43
C HIS A 188 0.40 2.51 -5.49
N GLY A 189 -0.78 2.09 -5.07
CA GLY A 189 -1.85 1.62 -5.93
C GLY A 189 -2.43 2.65 -6.90
N ILE A 190 -2.14 3.96 -6.73
CA ILE A 190 -2.50 4.97 -7.73
C ILE A 190 -1.75 4.71 -9.04
N PHE A 191 -0.47 4.34 -8.95
CA PHE A 191 0.46 4.25 -10.08
C PHE A 191 0.97 2.83 -10.37
N ASP A 192 0.55 1.83 -9.58
CA ASP A 192 0.96 0.45 -9.76
C ASP A 192 -0.03 -0.53 -9.11
N LEU A 193 0.08 -1.82 -9.42
CA LEU A 193 -0.69 -2.90 -8.79
C LEU A 193 0.09 -3.56 -7.66
N ALA A 194 0.16 -2.92 -6.50
CA ALA A 194 0.92 -3.43 -5.35
C ALA A 194 0.49 -4.86 -4.91
N LEU A 195 -0.79 -5.20 -5.08
CA LEU A 195 -1.35 -6.50 -4.67
C LEU A 195 -1.46 -7.51 -5.82
N PHE A 196 -0.98 -7.19 -7.01
CA PHE A 196 -0.96 -8.14 -8.14
C PHE A 196 0.04 -9.27 -7.92
N TRP A 197 1.19 -8.95 -7.33
CA TRP A 197 2.25 -9.90 -7.08
C TRP A 197 1.95 -10.74 -5.83
N ILE A 198 2.02 -12.05 -5.97
CA ILE A 198 1.73 -13.02 -4.90
C ILE A 198 2.49 -12.71 -3.59
N GLN A 199 3.76 -12.29 -3.67
CA GLN A 199 4.59 -11.98 -2.50
C GLN A 199 4.04 -10.81 -1.69
N SER A 200 3.69 -9.70 -2.35
CA SER A 200 3.15 -8.51 -1.69
C SER A 200 1.71 -8.74 -1.21
N ALA A 201 0.89 -9.43 -2.02
CA ALA A 201 -0.46 -9.81 -1.63
C ALA A 201 -0.47 -10.72 -0.39
N PHE A 202 0.42 -11.72 -0.35
CA PHE A 202 0.53 -12.64 0.78
C PHE A 202 0.89 -11.91 2.07
N ILE A 203 1.90 -11.04 2.04
CA ILE A 203 2.30 -10.26 3.23
C ILE A 203 1.17 -9.32 3.66
N PHE A 204 0.50 -8.67 2.71
CA PHE A 204 -0.63 -7.80 3.00
C PHE A 204 -1.77 -8.57 3.67
N LEU A 205 -2.19 -9.69 3.10
CA LEU A 205 -3.23 -10.54 3.64
C LEU A 205 -2.87 -11.10 5.02
N LEU A 206 -1.63 -11.55 5.20
CA LEU A 206 -1.16 -12.07 6.48
C LEU A 206 -1.28 -11.01 7.58
N VAL A 207 -0.89 -9.77 7.29
CA VAL A 207 -1.05 -8.66 8.23
C VAL A 207 -2.53 -8.34 8.44
N MET A 208 -3.34 -8.22 7.39
CA MET A 208 -4.76 -7.88 7.53
C MET A 208 -5.58 -8.98 8.23
N CYS A 209 -5.32 -10.24 7.95
CA CYS A 209 -5.98 -11.37 8.62
C CYS A 209 -5.56 -11.54 10.09
N SER A 210 -4.47 -10.90 10.53
CA SER A 210 -4.09 -10.86 11.95
C SER A 210 -4.91 -9.85 12.77
N LEU A 211 -5.84 -9.10 12.14
CA LEU A 211 -6.80 -8.26 12.86
C LEU A 211 -7.62 -9.14 13.84
N PRO A 212 -7.74 -8.75 15.12
CA PRO A 212 -8.41 -9.55 16.12
C PRO A 212 -9.86 -9.83 15.73
N LEU A 213 -10.27 -11.08 15.82
CA LEU A 213 -11.67 -11.48 15.67
C LEU A 213 -12.49 -10.84 16.79
N LYS A 214 -13.75 -10.54 16.52
CA LYS A 214 -14.67 -10.03 17.53
C LYS A 214 -14.82 -11.08 18.64
N HIS A 215 -14.68 -10.71 19.90
CA HIS A 215 -14.76 -11.61 21.07
C HIS A 215 -16.08 -12.42 21.14
N SER A 216 -17.14 -11.93 20.44
CA SER A 216 -18.45 -12.61 20.41
C SER A 216 -18.47 -13.95 19.63
N MET A 217 -17.53 -14.16 18.71
CA MET A 217 -17.49 -15.45 17.99
C MET A 217 -16.67 -16.52 18.72
N VAL A 218 -15.81 -16.12 19.63
CA VAL A 218 -14.98 -17.09 20.39
C VAL A 218 -15.74 -17.66 21.57
N SER A 219 -16.66 -16.90 22.18
CA SER A 219 -17.51 -17.42 23.27
C SER A 219 -18.57 -18.40 22.76
N GLU A 220 -19.07 -18.26 21.53
CA GLU A 220 -20.06 -19.19 20.94
C GLU A 220 -19.44 -20.50 20.42
N LEU A 221 -18.11 -20.59 20.32
CA LEU A 221 -17.41 -21.81 19.89
C LEU A 221 -16.85 -22.64 21.06
N VAL A 222 -16.95 -22.11 22.30
CA VAL A 222 -16.38 -22.73 23.53
C VAL A 222 -17.50 -23.17 24.48
N ASP A 223 -18.73 -22.76 24.25
CA ASP A 223 -19.95 -23.28 24.90
C ASP A 223 -20.62 -24.38 24.04
#